data_6b05433cc0abd025cedf303d0cd0ed56
#
_entry.id   6b05433cc0abd025cedf303d0cd0ed56
#
_cell.length_a   1.000
_cell.length_b   1.000
_cell.length_c   1.000
_cell.angle_alpha   90.00
_cell.angle_beta   90.00
_cell.angle_gamma   90.00
#
_symmetry.space_group_name_H-M   'P 1'
#
loop_
_entity.id
_entity.type
_entity.pdbx_description
1 polymer ?
#
loop_
_entity_poly.entity_id
_entity_poly.type
_entity_poly.pdbx_seq_one_letter_code
_entity_poly.pdbx_strand_id
1 'polypeptide(L)'
;MRCKKILIIPDRAELSSYTKLADRLNLGFEYNDFFIPKLLDDTEQLDAVIAEYEQMSGMPGYCTLHGDFLDVTVFSDDSLIARASDYRVEQSLTIAKRLGVEGVVFHTNYIANFKTDSYRDSFVKKNAVYWSEKLLKYPDIQIYMENMFDDTPELLAGLAEELKGYKNFGVCFDYAHAHVFGNPDEIGLWVQTLAPYVKHLHINDNDFGQDLHLSVGDGKIDWKMFKNYYENY
;
A
#
# COMPACT_ATOMS: atom_id res chain seq x y z
N MET A 1 6.15 17.77 -3.63
CA MET A 1 5.88 16.82 -2.52
C MET A 1 7.06 16.82 -1.54
N ARG A 2 6.87 16.90 -0.23
CA ARG A 2 7.98 16.76 0.74
C ARG A 2 7.81 15.45 1.49
N CYS A 3 8.74 14.52 1.32
CA CYS A 3 8.81 13.31 2.13
C CYS A 3 9.02 13.71 3.59
N LYS A 4 8.13 13.27 4.46
CA LYS A 4 8.25 13.50 5.91
C LYS A 4 9.04 12.40 6.59
N LYS A 5 9.04 11.20 6.02
CA LYS A 5 9.65 10.02 6.61
C LYS A 5 10.00 9.01 5.51
N ILE A 6 11.17 8.40 5.63
CA ILE A 6 11.55 7.24 4.83
C ILE A 6 11.32 6.01 5.70
N LEU A 7 10.66 5.00 5.13
CA LEU A 7 10.41 3.73 5.80
C LEU A 7 11.22 2.64 5.11
N ILE A 8 11.59 1.64 5.87
CA ILE A 8 12.19 0.41 5.38
C ILE A 8 11.37 -0.78 5.87
N ILE A 9 11.40 -1.87 5.12
CA ILE A 9 10.82 -3.14 5.53
C ILE A 9 11.85 -3.87 6.38
N PRO A 10 11.62 -4.07 7.70
CA PRO A 10 12.58 -4.76 8.53
C PRO A 10 12.53 -6.28 8.29
N ASP A 11 13.70 -6.94 8.27
CA ASP A 11 13.74 -8.37 8.47
C ASP A 11 13.54 -8.67 9.96
N ARG A 12 12.47 -9.39 10.27
CA ARG A 12 12.12 -9.75 11.65
C ARG A 12 13.20 -10.58 12.34
N ALA A 13 13.90 -11.43 11.60
CA ALA A 13 15.01 -12.23 12.15
C ALA A 13 16.20 -11.34 12.62
N GLU A 14 16.30 -10.10 12.09
CA GLU A 14 17.37 -9.15 12.41
C GLU A 14 16.83 -7.84 13.01
N LEU A 15 15.65 -7.85 13.62
CA LEU A 15 14.92 -6.67 14.07
C LEU A 15 15.77 -5.71 14.93
N SER A 16 16.63 -6.25 15.80
CA SER A 16 17.57 -5.43 16.61
C SER A 16 18.59 -4.64 15.76
N SER A 17 18.99 -5.17 14.61
CA SER A 17 19.89 -4.46 13.69
C SER A 17 19.14 -3.36 12.93
N TYR A 18 17.92 -3.67 12.51
CA TYR A 18 17.05 -2.69 11.84
C TYR A 18 16.62 -1.54 12.74
N THR A 19 16.32 -1.78 14.03
CA THR A 19 16.00 -0.69 14.98
C THR A 19 17.19 0.26 15.17
N LYS A 20 18.42 -0.25 15.30
CA LYS A 20 19.63 0.58 15.37
C LYS A 20 19.86 1.39 14.09
N LEU A 21 19.59 0.77 12.92
CA LEU A 21 19.70 1.46 11.64
C LEU A 21 18.67 2.58 11.53
N ALA A 22 17.42 2.29 11.91
CA ALA A 22 16.32 3.24 11.90
C ALA A 22 16.57 4.43 12.82
N ASP A 23 17.06 4.19 14.03
CA ASP A 23 17.44 5.27 14.95
C ASP A 23 18.57 6.14 14.37
N ARG A 24 19.66 5.51 13.90
CA ARG A 24 20.81 6.23 13.32
C ARG A 24 20.45 7.11 12.13
N LEU A 25 19.55 6.65 11.25
CA LEU A 25 19.18 7.33 9.99
C LEU A 25 17.82 8.03 10.06
N ASN A 26 17.17 8.03 11.23
CA ASN A 26 15.84 8.58 11.43
C ASN A 26 14.80 8.00 10.45
N LEU A 27 14.80 6.66 10.30
CA LEU A 27 13.87 5.93 9.45
C LEU A 27 12.62 5.50 10.23
N GLY A 28 11.56 5.13 9.50
CA GLY A 28 10.43 4.39 10.02
C GLY A 28 10.45 2.94 9.54
N PHE A 29 9.42 2.17 9.91
CA PHE A 29 9.21 0.83 9.40
C PHE A 29 7.88 0.73 8.66
N GLU A 30 7.85 -0.10 7.61
CA GLU A 30 6.64 -0.68 7.10
C GLU A 30 6.67 -2.18 7.37
N TYR A 31 5.73 -2.66 8.18
CA TYR A 31 5.66 -4.08 8.53
C TYR A 31 5.05 -4.88 7.38
N ASN A 32 5.77 -5.90 6.94
CA ASN A 32 5.41 -6.73 5.79
C ASN A 32 5.21 -8.22 6.15
N ASP A 33 4.91 -8.54 7.42
CA ASP A 33 4.62 -9.90 7.87
C ASP A 33 3.12 -10.25 7.78
N PHE A 34 2.24 -9.25 7.85
CA PHE A 34 0.82 -9.42 8.15
C PHE A 34 -0.08 -9.53 6.91
N PHE A 35 0.46 -9.96 5.78
CA PHE A 35 -0.30 -10.26 4.56
C PHE A 35 -0.35 -11.75 4.23
N ILE A 36 0.32 -12.59 5.01
CA ILE A 36 0.41 -14.04 4.75
C ILE A 36 -0.78 -14.74 5.40
N PRO A 37 -1.74 -15.31 4.62
CA PRO A 37 -2.94 -15.95 5.18
C PRO A 37 -2.64 -17.04 6.21
N LYS A 38 -1.57 -17.82 6.00
CA LYS A 38 -1.15 -18.86 6.94
C LYS A 38 -0.82 -18.29 8.33
N LEU A 39 -0.19 -17.12 8.41
CA LEU A 39 0.07 -16.44 9.67
C LEU A 39 -1.22 -15.86 10.24
N LEU A 40 -2.03 -15.23 9.41
CA LEU A 40 -3.28 -14.55 9.82
C LEU A 40 -4.32 -15.53 10.37
N ASP A 41 -4.30 -16.80 9.92
CA ASP A 41 -5.22 -17.84 10.37
C ASP A 41 -4.71 -18.62 11.61
N ASP A 42 -3.45 -18.46 11.98
CA ASP A 42 -2.84 -19.04 13.18
C ASP A 42 -2.77 -18.00 14.29
N THR A 43 -3.78 -17.95 15.13
CA THR A 43 -3.90 -16.92 16.18
C THR A 43 -2.70 -16.94 17.14
N GLU A 44 -2.14 -18.12 17.46
CA GLU A 44 -1.01 -18.23 18.38
C GLU A 44 0.26 -17.67 17.75
N GLN A 45 0.55 -18.01 16.50
CA GLN A 45 1.70 -17.47 15.78
C GLN A 45 1.54 -15.96 15.52
N LEU A 46 0.35 -15.52 15.15
CA LEU A 46 0.06 -14.10 14.93
C LEU A 46 0.30 -13.28 16.20
N ASP A 47 -0.22 -13.74 17.34
CA ASP A 47 -0.01 -13.08 18.63
C ASP A 47 1.47 -13.05 19.03
N ALA A 48 2.21 -14.12 18.75
CA ALA A 48 3.64 -14.19 19.01
C ALA A 48 4.43 -13.17 18.16
N VAL A 49 4.10 -13.05 16.86
CA VAL A 49 4.75 -12.07 15.96
C VAL A 49 4.42 -10.63 16.39
N ILE A 50 3.17 -10.35 16.73
CA ILE A 50 2.79 -9.02 17.22
C ILE A 50 3.52 -8.69 18.52
N ALA A 51 3.57 -9.64 19.47
CA ALA A 51 4.26 -9.46 20.75
C ALA A 51 5.77 -9.21 20.57
N GLU A 52 6.41 -9.79 19.56
CA GLU A 52 7.80 -9.52 19.21
C GLU A 52 8.02 -8.05 18.85
N TYR A 53 7.16 -7.47 18.04
CA TYR A 53 7.19 -6.04 17.71
C TYR A 53 6.87 -5.15 18.91
N GLU A 54 5.85 -5.50 19.71
CA GLU A 54 5.43 -4.73 20.89
C GLU A 54 6.53 -4.68 21.98
N GLN A 55 7.32 -5.75 22.12
CA GLN A 55 8.34 -5.89 23.17
C GLN A 55 9.71 -5.37 22.75
N MET A 56 9.94 -5.14 21.46
CA MET A 56 11.23 -4.67 20.96
C MET A 56 11.47 -3.22 21.39
N SER A 57 12.59 -2.98 22.07
CA SER A 57 13.02 -1.63 22.42
C SER A 57 13.63 -0.90 21.22
N GLY A 58 13.43 0.41 21.15
CA GLY A 58 13.99 1.25 20.09
C GLY A 58 13.24 1.18 18.76
N MET A 59 11.99 0.73 18.78
CA MET A 59 11.14 0.78 17.60
C MET A 59 10.94 2.22 17.11
N PRO A 60 10.92 2.48 15.79
CA PRO A 60 10.66 3.81 15.26
C PRO A 60 9.29 4.33 15.70
N GLY A 61 9.22 5.64 15.97
CA GLY A 61 7.97 6.31 16.34
C GLY A 61 7.03 6.55 15.16
N TYR A 62 7.38 6.13 13.95
CA TYR A 62 6.54 6.20 12.75
C TYR A 62 6.64 4.89 11.98
N CYS A 63 5.53 4.17 11.93
CA CYS A 63 5.43 2.90 11.23
C CYS A 63 4.14 2.84 10.42
N THR A 64 4.17 2.08 9.34
CA THR A 64 3.01 1.65 8.57
C THR A 64 2.97 0.13 8.52
N LEU A 65 1.90 -0.41 7.97
CA LEU A 65 1.71 -1.84 7.79
C LEU A 65 1.25 -2.10 6.36
N HIS A 66 1.85 -3.08 5.71
CA HIS A 66 1.27 -3.63 4.49
C HIS A 66 0.16 -4.60 4.87
N GLY A 67 -1.08 -4.28 4.48
CA GLY A 67 -2.23 -5.15 4.73
C GLY A 67 -2.24 -6.38 3.84
N ASP A 68 -3.25 -7.22 4.01
CA ASP A 68 -3.49 -8.33 3.10
C ASP A 68 -3.72 -7.79 1.67
N PHE A 69 -3.01 -8.31 0.67
CA PHE A 69 -2.96 -7.67 -0.63
C PHE A 69 -3.40 -8.53 -1.81
N LEU A 70 -3.11 -9.82 -1.80
CA LEU A 70 -3.60 -10.75 -2.83
C LEU A 70 -5.01 -11.20 -2.47
N ASP A 71 -5.83 -11.52 -3.44
CA ASP A 71 -7.17 -12.09 -3.28
C ASP A 71 -8.19 -11.23 -2.50
N VAL A 72 -7.86 -10.00 -2.11
CA VAL A 72 -8.75 -9.07 -1.41
C VAL A 72 -9.58 -8.28 -2.41
N THR A 73 -10.78 -8.77 -2.73
CA THR A 73 -11.68 -8.18 -3.73
C THR A 73 -12.96 -7.68 -3.07
N VAL A 74 -12.86 -6.57 -2.35
CA VAL A 74 -13.97 -5.97 -1.56
C VAL A 74 -15.16 -5.52 -2.42
N PHE A 75 -14.93 -5.28 -3.70
CA PHE A 75 -15.92 -4.86 -4.69
C PHE A 75 -16.59 -6.02 -5.43
N SER A 76 -16.34 -7.28 -5.02
CA SER A 76 -16.91 -8.46 -5.64
C SER A 76 -18.44 -8.49 -5.57
N ASP A 77 -19.09 -8.93 -6.66
CA ASP A 77 -20.52 -9.24 -6.69
C ASP A 77 -20.85 -10.56 -5.96
N ASP A 78 -19.85 -11.44 -5.79
CA ASP A 78 -19.99 -12.64 -4.99
C ASP A 78 -19.87 -12.28 -3.50
N SER A 79 -20.97 -12.47 -2.78
CA SER A 79 -21.04 -12.12 -1.35
C SER A 79 -20.09 -12.97 -0.46
N LEU A 80 -19.65 -14.15 -0.90
CA LEU A 80 -18.69 -14.96 -0.17
C LEU A 80 -17.29 -14.37 -0.31
N ILE A 81 -16.90 -13.98 -1.52
CA ILE A 81 -15.63 -13.30 -1.81
C ILE A 81 -15.59 -11.95 -1.08
N ALA A 82 -16.64 -11.15 -1.20
CA ALA A 82 -16.71 -9.86 -0.52
C ALA A 82 -16.56 -10.00 1.01
N ARG A 83 -17.22 -10.98 1.64
CA ARG A 83 -17.08 -11.23 3.08
C ARG A 83 -15.69 -11.73 3.48
N ALA A 84 -15.09 -12.62 2.69
CA ALA A 84 -13.72 -13.08 2.95
C ALA A 84 -12.72 -11.92 2.86
N SER A 85 -12.88 -11.07 1.84
CA SER A 85 -12.07 -9.86 1.67
C SER A 85 -12.25 -8.87 2.82
N ASP A 86 -13.50 -8.62 3.24
CA ASP A 86 -13.79 -7.75 4.40
C ASP A 86 -13.16 -8.29 5.69
N TYR A 87 -13.22 -9.60 5.91
CA TYR A 87 -12.57 -10.24 7.05
C TYR A 87 -11.05 -9.98 7.07
N ARG A 88 -10.36 -10.09 5.93
CA ARG A 88 -8.93 -9.82 5.82
C ARG A 88 -8.59 -8.35 6.04
N VAL A 89 -9.36 -7.44 5.47
CA VAL A 89 -9.19 -6.00 5.70
C VAL A 89 -9.37 -5.66 7.18
N GLU A 90 -10.39 -6.21 7.83
CA GLU A 90 -10.62 -6.00 9.27
C GLU A 90 -9.49 -6.58 10.13
N GLN A 91 -8.91 -7.73 9.76
CA GLN A 91 -7.73 -8.25 10.44
C GLN A 91 -6.56 -7.28 10.34
N SER A 92 -6.23 -6.80 9.12
CA SER A 92 -5.13 -5.84 8.92
C SER A 92 -5.33 -4.56 9.71
N LEU A 93 -6.54 -3.99 9.71
CA LEU A 93 -6.85 -2.76 10.47
C LEU A 93 -6.82 -2.99 11.99
N THR A 94 -7.21 -4.18 12.46
CA THR A 94 -7.13 -4.56 13.88
C THR A 94 -5.68 -4.71 14.34
N ILE A 95 -4.84 -5.35 13.53
CA ILE A 95 -3.39 -5.47 13.78
C ILE A 95 -2.74 -4.09 13.79
N ALA A 96 -3.04 -3.25 12.81
CA ALA A 96 -2.56 -1.88 12.72
C ALA A 96 -2.88 -1.06 13.98
N LYS A 97 -4.11 -1.18 14.46
CA LYS A 97 -4.54 -0.53 15.71
C LYS A 97 -3.79 -1.06 16.93
N ARG A 98 -3.57 -2.39 17.01
CA ARG A 98 -2.84 -3.01 18.11
C ARG A 98 -1.37 -2.58 18.14
N LEU A 99 -0.72 -2.52 16.98
CA LEU A 99 0.67 -2.08 16.84
C LEU A 99 0.83 -0.55 16.90
N GLY A 100 -0.26 0.21 16.86
CA GLY A 100 -0.22 1.68 16.91
C GLY A 100 0.43 2.31 15.69
N VAL A 101 0.31 1.68 14.50
CA VAL A 101 0.90 2.22 13.27
C VAL A 101 0.06 3.37 12.69
N GLU A 102 0.72 4.26 11.95
CA GLU A 102 0.08 5.45 11.35
C GLU A 102 -0.87 5.11 10.20
N GLY A 103 -0.62 4.03 9.47
CA GLY A 103 -1.44 3.67 8.33
C GLY A 103 -1.23 2.27 7.80
N VAL A 104 -2.13 1.87 6.90
CA VAL A 104 -2.12 0.56 6.24
C VAL A 104 -2.20 0.75 4.74
N VAL A 105 -1.35 0.04 4.01
CA VAL A 105 -1.39 -0.04 2.54
C VAL A 105 -2.26 -1.21 2.12
N PHE A 106 -3.16 -0.99 1.18
CA PHE A 106 -3.98 -2.01 0.51
C PHE A 106 -3.90 -1.84 -1.00
N HIS A 107 -4.00 -2.92 -1.74
CA HIS A 107 -3.99 -2.89 -3.21
C HIS A 107 -5.39 -2.65 -3.80
N THR A 108 -5.41 -2.07 -5.01
CA THR A 108 -6.65 -1.92 -5.80
C THR A 108 -7.26 -3.27 -6.17
N ASN A 109 -6.43 -4.28 -6.43
CA ASN A 109 -6.81 -5.60 -6.97
C ASN A 109 -7.74 -5.51 -8.20
N TYR A 110 -7.57 -4.45 -8.99
CA TYR A 110 -8.26 -4.25 -10.23
C TYR A 110 -7.81 -5.27 -11.29
N ILE A 111 -8.77 -5.81 -12.03
CA ILE A 111 -8.48 -6.78 -13.12
C ILE A 111 -8.40 -6.02 -14.43
N ALA A 112 -7.22 -5.54 -14.82
CA ALA A 112 -6.98 -4.70 -15.98
C ALA A 112 -7.42 -5.35 -17.33
N ASN A 113 -7.40 -6.68 -17.41
CA ASN A 113 -7.82 -7.39 -18.62
C ASN A 113 -9.34 -7.36 -18.85
N PHE A 114 -10.13 -6.99 -17.84
CA PHE A 114 -11.60 -6.92 -17.97
C PHE A 114 -12.04 -5.51 -18.40
N LYS A 115 -11.85 -5.20 -19.68
CA LYS A 115 -11.97 -3.85 -20.27
C LYS A 115 -13.41 -3.45 -20.64
N THR A 116 -14.36 -3.48 -19.70
CA THR A 116 -15.71 -2.96 -19.94
C THR A 116 -15.97 -1.71 -19.11
N ASP A 117 -16.62 -0.71 -19.69
CA ASP A 117 -16.95 0.54 -18.97
C ASP A 117 -17.77 0.25 -17.71
N SER A 118 -18.72 -0.70 -17.79
CA SER A 118 -19.54 -1.09 -16.64
C SER A 118 -18.72 -1.68 -15.48
N TYR A 119 -17.65 -2.43 -15.77
CA TYR A 119 -16.77 -2.97 -14.75
C TYR A 119 -15.93 -1.83 -14.11
N ARG A 120 -15.38 -0.94 -14.93
CA ARG A 120 -14.60 0.21 -14.49
C ARG A 120 -15.43 1.13 -13.58
N ASP A 121 -16.64 1.48 -13.99
CA ASP A 121 -17.58 2.29 -13.20
C ASP A 121 -17.99 1.59 -11.90
N SER A 122 -18.23 0.29 -11.95
CA SER A 122 -18.59 -0.52 -10.79
C SER A 122 -17.43 -0.60 -9.80
N PHE A 123 -16.18 -0.75 -10.29
CA PHE A 123 -14.98 -0.77 -9.45
C PHE A 123 -14.89 0.49 -8.58
N VAL A 124 -14.92 1.67 -9.20
CA VAL A 124 -14.81 2.95 -8.47
C VAL A 124 -15.92 3.10 -7.45
N LYS A 125 -17.18 2.91 -7.88
CA LYS A 125 -18.36 3.12 -7.00
C LYS A 125 -18.38 2.17 -5.80
N LYS A 126 -18.14 0.88 -6.01
CA LYS A 126 -18.17 -0.13 -4.96
C LYS A 126 -17.02 0.04 -3.97
N ASN A 127 -15.81 0.32 -4.48
CA ASN A 127 -14.67 0.62 -3.62
C ASN A 127 -14.89 1.89 -2.81
N ALA A 128 -15.44 2.96 -3.41
CA ALA A 128 -15.72 4.20 -2.70
C ALA A 128 -16.70 3.98 -1.54
N VAL A 129 -17.79 3.23 -1.75
CA VAL A 129 -18.73 2.87 -0.69
C VAL A 129 -18.04 2.06 0.42
N TYR A 130 -17.35 0.99 0.06
CA TYR A 130 -16.69 0.10 1.02
C TYR A 130 -15.63 0.85 1.86
N TRP A 131 -14.70 1.53 1.19
CA TRP A 131 -13.62 2.21 1.89
C TRP A 131 -14.10 3.40 2.71
N SER A 132 -15.17 4.10 2.31
CA SER A 132 -15.76 5.17 3.13
C SER A 132 -16.23 4.67 4.50
N GLU A 133 -16.80 3.46 4.57
CA GLU A 133 -17.19 2.83 5.83
C GLU A 133 -15.98 2.52 6.72
N LYS A 134 -14.88 2.00 6.12
CA LYS A 134 -13.65 1.72 6.86
C LYS A 134 -12.98 3.00 7.38
N LEU A 135 -12.93 4.04 6.56
CA LEU A 135 -12.36 5.34 6.93
C LEU A 135 -13.11 5.99 8.10
N LEU A 136 -14.43 5.84 8.14
CA LEU A 136 -15.24 6.30 9.28
C LEU A 136 -15.05 5.43 10.53
N LYS A 137 -14.89 4.12 10.37
CA LYS A 137 -14.69 3.17 11.48
C LYS A 137 -13.32 3.30 12.13
N TYR A 138 -12.29 3.66 11.33
CA TYR A 138 -10.90 3.77 11.76
C TYR A 138 -10.34 5.17 11.49
N PRO A 139 -10.89 6.22 12.16
CA PRO A 139 -10.55 7.61 11.83
C PRO A 139 -9.08 8.00 12.12
N ASP A 140 -8.42 7.25 13.00
CA ASP A 140 -7.03 7.50 13.41
C ASP A 140 -6.00 6.71 12.58
N ILE A 141 -6.44 5.83 11.67
CA ILE A 141 -5.58 5.05 10.79
C ILE A 141 -5.65 5.62 9.38
N GLN A 142 -4.49 5.93 8.78
CA GLN A 142 -4.43 6.26 7.36
C GLN A 142 -4.64 5.00 6.53
N ILE A 143 -5.46 5.06 5.49
CA ILE A 143 -5.61 4.00 4.49
C ILE A 143 -4.98 4.49 3.21
N TYR A 144 -3.98 3.77 2.72
CA TYR A 144 -3.28 4.05 1.48
C TYR A 144 -3.65 2.99 0.44
N MET A 145 -4.27 3.44 -0.68
CA MET A 145 -4.61 2.54 -1.78
C MET A 145 -3.51 2.54 -2.82
N GLU A 146 -2.93 1.38 -3.06
CA GLU A 146 -1.80 1.19 -3.95
C GLU A 146 -2.22 0.66 -5.32
N ASN A 147 -1.63 1.21 -6.39
CA ASN A 147 -1.69 0.62 -7.72
C ASN A 147 -0.88 -0.67 -7.76
N MET A 148 -1.52 -1.77 -8.13
CA MET A 148 -0.85 -3.07 -8.29
C MET A 148 -0.88 -3.52 -9.76
N PHE A 149 -1.94 -4.16 -10.20
CA PHE A 149 -2.09 -4.66 -11.57
C PHE A 149 -2.78 -3.65 -12.49
N ASP A 150 -2.85 -2.41 -12.07
CA ASP A 150 -3.52 -1.33 -12.81
C ASP A 150 -2.74 -1.02 -14.09
N ASP A 151 -3.42 -1.03 -15.22
CA ASP A 151 -2.86 -0.68 -16.53
C ASP A 151 -2.88 0.83 -16.81
N THR A 152 -3.65 1.59 -16.03
CA THR A 152 -3.80 3.04 -16.15
C THR A 152 -4.08 3.69 -14.78
N PRO A 153 -3.74 4.97 -14.58
CA PRO A 153 -3.92 5.65 -13.30
C PRO A 153 -5.36 6.10 -13.01
N GLU A 154 -6.24 6.13 -14.02
CA GLU A 154 -7.53 6.81 -13.94
C GLU A 154 -8.50 6.19 -12.92
N LEU A 155 -8.48 4.87 -12.76
CA LEU A 155 -9.39 4.21 -11.81
C LEU A 155 -9.02 4.50 -10.37
N LEU A 156 -7.73 4.42 -10.06
CA LEU A 156 -7.23 4.78 -8.74
C LEU A 156 -7.44 6.27 -8.46
N ALA A 157 -7.22 7.15 -9.45
CA ALA A 157 -7.52 8.57 -9.32
C ALA A 157 -9.02 8.82 -9.13
N GLY A 158 -9.87 8.11 -9.86
CA GLY A 158 -11.34 8.18 -9.70
C GLY A 158 -11.79 7.77 -8.29
N LEU A 159 -11.23 6.70 -7.76
CA LEU A 159 -11.46 6.28 -6.37
C LEU A 159 -10.99 7.35 -5.37
N ALA A 160 -9.80 7.90 -5.60
CA ALA A 160 -9.24 8.93 -4.73
C ALA A 160 -10.07 10.24 -4.77
N GLU A 161 -10.62 10.60 -5.92
CA GLU A 161 -11.52 11.76 -6.04
C GLU A 161 -12.83 11.54 -5.26
N GLU A 162 -13.44 10.35 -5.32
CA GLU A 162 -14.62 10.00 -4.53
C GLU A 162 -14.34 10.06 -3.01
N LEU A 163 -13.14 9.69 -2.59
CA LEU A 163 -12.75 9.61 -1.18
C LEU A 163 -12.00 10.86 -0.67
N LYS A 164 -11.82 11.91 -1.47
CA LYS A 164 -11.04 13.11 -1.10
C LYS A 164 -11.53 13.87 0.14
N GLY A 165 -12.80 13.67 0.52
CA GLY A 165 -13.38 14.24 1.75
C GLY A 165 -12.84 13.61 3.04
N TYR A 166 -12.22 12.44 2.96
CA TYR A 166 -11.68 11.71 4.11
C TYR A 166 -10.19 12.04 4.29
N LYS A 167 -9.85 12.71 5.41
CA LYS A 167 -8.47 13.12 5.68
C LYS A 167 -7.51 11.94 5.87
N ASN A 168 -8.04 10.79 6.27
CA ASN A 168 -7.30 9.56 6.51
C ASN A 168 -7.28 8.61 5.30
N PHE A 169 -7.62 9.09 4.09
CA PHE A 169 -7.41 8.39 2.83
C PHE A 169 -6.28 9.02 2.03
N GLY A 170 -5.53 8.21 1.30
CA GLY A 170 -4.53 8.65 0.33
C GLY A 170 -4.17 7.54 -0.65
N VAL A 171 -3.48 7.91 -1.71
CA VAL A 171 -2.89 6.97 -2.65
C VAL A 171 -1.49 6.58 -2.16
N CYS A 172 -1.18 5.29 -2.14
CA CYS A 172 0.16 4.77 -2.21
C CYS A 172 0.51 4.61 -3.69
N PHE A 173 1.47 5.36 -4.19
CA PHE A 173 1.92 5.22 -5.56
C PHE A 173 3.17 4.34 -5.60
N ASP A 174 3.02 3.09 -6.06
CA ASP A 174 4.17 2.27 -6.42
C ASP A 174 4.61 2.62 -7.84
N TYR A 175 5.76 3.27 -7.92
CA TYR A 175 6.34 3.75 -9.16
C TYR A 175 6.84 2.61 -10.05
N ALA A 176 7.27 1.51 -9.43
CA ALA A 176 7.76 0.33 -10.13
C ALA A 176 6.61 -0.50 -10.73
N HIS A 177 5.49 -0.65 -10.01
CA HIS A 177 4.29 -1.31 -10.54
C HIS A 177 3.76 -0.60 -11.79
N ALA A 178 3.76 0.73 -11.80
CA ALA A 178 3.33 1.50 -12.97
C ALA A 178 4.20 1.24 -14.21
N HIS A 179 5.48 0.87 -14.03
CA HIS A 179 6.36 0.47 -15.12
C HIS A 179 6.15 -0.98 -15.58
N VAL A 180 5.76 -1.88 -14.68
CA VAL A 180 5.56 -3.31 -15.00
C VAL A 180 4.18 -3.57 -15.60
N PHE A 181 3.14 -3.00 -14.99
CA PHE A 181 1.75 -3.31 -15.32
C PHE A 181 1.11 -2.27 -16.24
N GLY A 182 1.59 -1.03 -16.19
CA GLY A 182 1.20 0.04 -17.10
C GLY A 182 2.07 0.12 -18.35
N ASN A 183 2.03 1.26 -19.01
CA ASN A 183 2.91 1.58 -20.13
C ASN A 183 4.09 2.41 -19.61
N PRO A 184 5.33 1.92 -19.64
CA PRO A 184 6.51 2.66 -19.17
C PRO A 184 6.70 4.02 -19.86
N ASP A 185 6.28 4.15 -21.13
CA ASP A 185 6.38 5.41 -21.87
C ASP A 185 5.37 6.46 -21.40
N GLU A 186 4.36 6.06 -20.63
CA GLU A 186 3.29 6.92 -20.09
C GLU A 186 3.45 7.21 -18.59
N ILE A 187 4.60 6.93 -17.99
CA ILE A 187 4.83 7.14 -16.56
C ILE A 187 4.57 8.58 -16.11
N GLY A 188 4.80 9.56 -17.00
CA GLY A 188 4.45 10.95 -16.75
C GLY A 188 2.96 11.19 -16.56
N LEU A 189 2.09 10.44 -17.26
CA LEU A 189 0.64 10.48 -17.05
C LEU A 189 0.28 9.96 -15.64
N TRP A 190 0.88 8.85 -15.21
CA TRP A 190 0.69 8.32 -13.87
C TRP A 190 1.00 9.35 -12.79
N VAL A 191 2.18 9.98 -12.90
CA VAL A 191 2.60 10.99 -11.93
C VAL A 191 1.65 12.19 -11.91
N GLN A 192 1.31 12.75 -13.07
CA GLN A 192 0.41 13.91 -13.17
C GLN A 192 -0.98 13.61 -12.61
N THR A 193 -1.52 12.43 -12.92
CA THR A 193 -2.86 12.03 -12.53
C THR A 193 -2.95 11.73 -11.03
N LEU A 194 -1.97 11.05 -10.45
CA LEU A 194 -2.03 10.63 -9.05
C LEU A 194 -1.44 11.64 -8.06
N ALA A 195 -0.55 12.54 -8.49
CA ALA A 195 0.14 13.49 -7.60
C ALA A 195 -0.77 14.24 -6.61
N PRO A 196 -1.99 14.68 -6.95
CA PRO A 196 -2.87 15.35 -6.01
C PRO A 196 -3.31 14.50 -4.81
N TYR A 197 -3.26 13.17 -4.95
CA TYR A 197 -3.81 12.21 -4.00
C TYR A 197 -2.74 11.42 -3.24
N VAL A 198 -1.48 11.43 -3.72
CA VAL A 198 -0.38 10.64 -3.16
C VAL A 198 -0.03 11.12 -1.76
N LYS A 199 -0.07 10.18 -0.82
CA LYS A 199 0.38 10.36 0.58
C LYS A 199 1.45 9.36 0.98
N HIS A 200 1.63 8.30 0.21
CA HIS A 200 2.61 7.24 0.40
C HIS A 200 3.25 6.87 -0.93
N LEU A 201 4.49 6.37 -0.89
CA LEU A 201 5.23 5.95 -2.09
C LEU A 201 5.92 4.64 -1.79
N HIS A 202 5.79 3.67 -2.68
CA HIS A 202 6.67 2.52 -2.72
C HIS A 202 7.76 2.73 -3.78
N ILE A 203 8.99 2.44 -3.38
CA ILE A 203 10.18 2.67 -4.19
C ILE A 203 11.00 1.39 -4.24
N ASN A 204 10.97 0.74 -5.36
CA ASN A 204 11.78 -0.43 -5.72
C ASN A 204 12.15 -0.35 -7.20
N ASP A 205 13.02 -1.22 -7.68
CA ASP A 205 13.45 -1.26 -9.08
C ASP A 205 13.03 -2.57 -9.75
N ASN A 206 12.92 -2.57 -11.08
CA ASN A 206 12.58 -3.74 -11.88
C ASN A 206 13.16 -3.66 -13.30
N ASP A 207 12.89 -4.67 -14.11
CA ASP A 207 13.34 -4.77 -15.51
C ASP A 207 12.24 -4.40 -16.54
N PHE A 208 11.10 -3.86 -16.07
CA PHE A 208 9.86 -3.55 -16.81
C PHE A 208 9.07 -4.78 -17.28
N GLY A 209 9.57 -5.98 -17.04
CA GLY A 209 8.91 -7.22 -17.42
C GLY A 209 8.36 -8.03 -16.26
N GLN A 210 8.93 -7.83 -15.09
CA GLN A 210 8.57 -8.55 -13.87
C GLN A 210 8.65 -7.63 -12.66
N ASP A 211 7.79 -7.88 -11.68
CA ASP A 211 7.80 -7.19 -10.39
C ASP A 211 8.88 -7.81 -9.49
N LEU A 212 10.12 -7.34 -9.65
CA LEU A 212 11.31 -7.96 -9.06
C LEU A 212 11.68 -7.39 -7.70
N HIS A 213 11.16 -6.23 -7.32
CA HIS A 213 11.51 -5.54 -6.06
C HIS A 213 13.03 -5.40 -5.86
N LEU A 214 13.76 -5.03 -6.92
CA LEU A 214 15.20 -4.84 -6.84
C LEU A 214 15.55 -3.58 -6.04
N SER A 215 16.78 -3.51 -5.55
CA SER A 215 17.31 -2.28 -4.97
C SER A 215 17.34 -1.15 -5.99
N VAL A 216 17.13 0.06 -5.53
CA VAL A 216 17.17 1.27 -6.38
C VAL A 216 18.51 1.36 -7.13
N GLY A 217 18.44 1.35 -8.44
CA GLY A 217 19.60 1.39 -9.34
C GLY A 217 20.08 0.04 -9.87
N ASP A 218 19.48 -1.08 -9.41
CA ASP A 218 19.81 -2.44 -9.88
C ASP A 218 18.92 -2.90 -11.04
N GLY A 219 17.87 -2.13 -11.39
CA GLY A 219 16.95 -2.39 -12.49
C GLY A 219 17.10 -1.41 -13.65
N LYS A 220 16.00 -1.11 -14.32
CA LYS A 220 15.94 -0.26 -15.52
C LYS A 220 15.23 1.09 -15.30
N ILE A 221 14.70 1.36 -14.12
CA ILE A 221 13.97 2.59 -13.84
C ILE A 221 14.90 3.81 -13.90
N ASP A 222 14.47 4.86 -14.60
CA ASP A 222 15.21 6.14 -14.63
C ASP A 222 14.93 6.95 -13.35
N TRP A 223 15.79 6.75 -12.36
CA TRP A 223 15.71 7.44 -11.07
C TRP A 223 15.99 8.95 -11.15
N LYS A 224 16.61 9.43 -12.24
CA LYS A 224 16.76 10.88 -12.48
C LYS A 224 15.42 11.48 -12.88
N MET A 225 14.67 10.77 -13.72
CA MET A 225 13.31 11.16 -14.10
C MET A 225 12.38 11.12 -12.88
N PHE A 226 12.43 10.05 -12.08
CA PHE A 226 11.68 9.99 -10.81
C PHE A 226 11.99 11.19 -9.91
N LYS A 227 13.27 11.50 -9.68
CA LYS A 227 13.68 12.66 -8.88
C LYS A 227 13.08 13.97 -9.40
N ASN A 228 13.11 14.16 -10.72
CA ASN A 228 12.52 15.35 -11.35
C ASN A 228 11.01 15.44 -11.09
N TYR A 229 10.27 14.33 -11.20
CA TYR A 229 8.86 14.30 -10.85
C TYR A 229 8.63 14.60 -9.37
N TYR A 230 9.39 13.96 -8.49
CA TYR A 230 9.29 14.16 -7.05
C TYR A 230 9.51 15.61 -6.60
N GLU A 231 10.43 16.33 -7.26
CA GLU A 231 10.76 17.72 -6.97
C GLU A 231 9.71 18.71 -7.49
N ASN A 232 8.96 18.37 -8.55
CA ASN A 232 8.02 19.27 -9.23
C ASN A 232 6.54 19.02 -8.85
N TYR A 233 6.19 17.90 -8.25
CA TYR A 233 4.85 17.55 -7.79
C TYR A 233 4.84 17.29 -6.28
#